data_6ffbb7dc7eecfd5a50cfa6f20c0d92d6
#
_entry.id   6ffbb7dc7eecfd5a50cfa6f20c0d92d6
#
_cell.length_a   1.000
_cell.length_b   1.000
_cell.length_c   1.000
_cell.angle_alpha   90.00
_cell.angle_beta   90.00
_cell.angle_gamma   90.00
#
_symmetry.space_group_name_H-M   'P 1'
#
loop_
_entity.id
_entity.type
_entity.pdbx_description
1 polymer ?
#
loop_
_entity_poly.entity_id
_entity_poly.type
_entity_poly.pdbx_seq_one_letter_code
_entity_poly.pdbx_strand_id
1 'polypeptide(L)'
;MADIGRIILYSIVIVIVIVTRLKWTRHGRRVTKPIILAESIFFLALGSIIVFDSFYNIGISVLYLIAYLILFFAVEQTSYLYSNRLISFWKESKSGSIYVKGGTHIHIAYVIGTASRLIISVLFIGSLFTPSRRGIIYIDNSTTVLATIAFDLLLMISFGLLVGINRRILIRYNLIREGREKILEK
;
A
#
# COMPACT_ATOMS: atom_id res chain seq x y z
N MET A 1 -4.33 -19.39 22.99
CA MET A 1 -5.73 -18.97 22.77
C MET A 1 -5.95 -17.46 22.57
N ALA A 2 -4.94 -16.61 22.78
CA ALA A 2 -5.13 -15.15 22.67
C ALA A 2 -5.33 -14.60 21.25
N ASP A 3 -5.17 -15.40 20.21
CA ASP A 3 -4.96 -14.84 18.88
C ASP A 3 -6.11 -14.99 17.88
N ILE A 4 -7.10 -15.83 18.17
CA ILE A 4 -8.25 -15.99 17.27
C ILE A 4 -9.03 -14.67 17.16
N GLY A 5 -9.23 -13.96 18.27
CA GLY A 5 -9.90 -12.67 18.27
C GLY A 5 -9.16 -11.60 17.48
N ARG A 6 -7.83 -11.59 17.54
CA ARG A 6 -7.00 -10.66 16.75
C ARG A 6 -7.02 -11.01 15.27
N ILE A 7 -6.95 -12.28 14.91
CA ILE A 7 -7.06 -12.73 13.52
C ILE A 7 -8.40 -12.30 12.93
N ILE A 8 -9.49 -12.51 13.64
CA ILE A 8 -10.83 -12.10 13.23
C ILE A 8 -10.88 -10.58 13.06
N LEU A 9 -10.37 -9.82 14.03
CA LEU A 9 -10.36 -8.36 13.97
C LEU A 9 -9.58 -7.85 12.74
N TYR A 10 -8.38 -8.37 12.48
CA TYR A 10 -7.57 -7.98 11.33
C TYR A 10 -8.23 -8.38 10.01
N SER A 11 -8.84 -9.56 9.95
CA SER A 11 -9.59 -10.01 8.76
C SER A 11 -10.76 -9.07 8.46
N ILE A 12 -11.51 -8.65 9.47
CA ILE A 12 -12.61 -7.69 9.31
C ILE A 12 -12.08 -6.35 8.80
N VAL A 13 -11.01 -5.82 9.39
CA VAL A 13 -10.40 -4.55 8.94
C VAL A 13 -9.95 -4.65 7.49
N ILE A 14 -9.28 -5.74 7.10
CA ILE A 14 -8.84 -5.97 5.72
C ILE A 14 -10.05 -5.99 4.76
N VAL A 15 -11.10 -6.74 5.09
CA VAL A 15 -12.33 -6.81 4.27
C VAL A 15 -12.97 -5.44 4.11
N ILE A 16 -13.08 -4.66 5.18
CA ILE A 16 -13.63 -3.29 5.12
C ILE A 16 -12.78 -2.41 4.19
N VAL A 17 -11.45 -2.46 4.31
CA VAL A 17 -10.55 -1.70 3.45
C VAL A 17 -10.71 -2.11 1.99
N ILE A 18 -10.76 -3.41 1.70
CA ILE A 18 -10.96 -3.94 0.35
C ILE A 18 -12.26 -3.44 -0.25
N VAL A 19 -13.37 -3.65 0.45
CA VAL A 19 -14.72 -3.28 -0.04
C VAL A 19 -14.81 -1.78 -0.28
N THR A 20 -14.33 -0.98 0.65
CA THR A 20 -14.33 0.49 0.54
C THR A 20 -13.48 0.95 -0.66
N ARG A 21 -12.30 0.37 -0.84
CA ARG A 21 -11.41 0.71 -1.96
C ARG A 21 -11.99 0.30 -3.31
N LEU A 22 -12.54 -0.90 -3.42
CA LEU A 22 -13.21 -1.36 -4.65
C LEU A 22 -14.40 -0.48 -5.02
N LYS A 23 -15.20 -0.09 -4.03
CA LYS A 23 -16.31 0.85 -4.25
C LYS A 23 -15.82 2.19 -4.79
N TRP A 24 -14.77 2.76 -4.23
CA TRP A 24 -14.20 4.04 -4.67
C TRP A 24 -13.61 3.99 -6.07
N THR A 25 -12.93 2.90 -6.42
CA THR A 25 -12.34 2.75 -7.76
C THR A 25 -13.40 2.53 -8.85
N ARG A 26 -14.52 1.87 -8.52
CA ARG A 26 -15.64 1.63 -9.45
C ARG A 26 -16.50 2.86 -9.71
N HIS A 27 -16.89 3.56 -8.65
CA HIS A 27 -17.85 4.66 -8.73
C HIS A 27 -17.17 6.03 -8.86
N GLY A 28 -15.88 6.09 -8.57
CA GLY A 28 -15.11 7.32 -8.45
C GLY A 28 -15.19 7.90 -7.04
N ARG A 29 -14.14 8.61 -6.69
CA ARG A 29 -14.05 9.31 -5.40
C ARG A 29 -13.70 10.76 -5.60
N ARG A 30 -14.23 11.62 -4.72
CA ARG A 30 -13.78 13.00 -4.63
C ARG A 30 -12.32 13.03 -4.21
N VAL A 31 -11.54 13.85 -4.87
CA VAL A 31 -10.09 13.96 -4.65
C VAL A 31 -9.79 15.32 -4.06
N THR A 32 -9.01 15.33 -2.99
CA THR A 32 -8.43 16.54 -2.42
C THR A 32 -6.96 16.31 -2.12
N LYS A 33 -6.14 17.34 -2.26
CA LYS A 33 -4.70 17.26 -2.01
C LYS A 33 -4.35 16.64 -0.64
N PRO A 34 -4.98 17.06 0.49
CA PRO A 34 -4.65 16.50 1.80
C PRO A 34 -4.96 15.00 1.92
N ILE A 35 -6.04 14.52 1.32
CA ILE A 35 -6.40 13.10 1.35
C ILE A 35 -5.36 12.26 0.61
N ILE A 36 -4.92 12.69 -0.58
CA ILE A 36 -3.92 11.96 -1.36
C ILE A 36 -2.58 11.89 -0.62
N LEU A 37 -2.16 13.04 -0.04
CA LEU A 37 -0.91 13.10 0.72
C LEU A 37 -0.99 12.26 1.99
N ALA A 38 -2.08 12.34 2.75
CA ALA A 38 -2.28 11.55 3.96
C ALA A 38 -2.24 10.04 3.66
N GLU A 39 -2.89 9.60 2.59
CA GLU A 39 -2.80 8.20 2.15
C GLU A 39 -1.36 7.79 1.84
N SER A 40 -0.64 8.58 1.04
CA SER A 40 0.74 8.25 0.66
C SER A 40 1.67 8.21 1.87
N ILE A 41 1.58 9.18 2.77
CA ILE A 41 2.38 9.24 3.99
C ILE A 41 2.06 8.06 4.91
N PHE A 42 0.77 7.75 5.09
CA PHE A 42 0.35 6.62 5.92
C PHE A 42 0.94 5.29 5.42
N PHE A 43 0.88 5.02 4.12
CA PHE A 43 1.40 3.78 3.56
C PHE A 43 2.92 3.72 3.55
N LEU A 44 3.60 4.85 3.33
CA LEU A 44 5.04 4.93 3.47
C LEU A 44 5.48 4.67 4.92
N ALA A 45 4.81 5.29 5.89
CA ALA A 45 5.11 5.08 7.30
C ALA A 45 4.87 3.62 7.73
N LEU A 46 3.73 3.05 7.33
CA LEU A 46 3.40 1.65 7.62
C LEU A 46 4.42 0.69 6.99
N GLY A 47 4.80 0.90 5.73
CA GLY A 47 5.81 0.10 5.06
C GLY A 47 7.17 0.21 5.74
N SER A 48 7.58 1.41 6.11
CA SER A 48 8.84 1.64 6.82
C SER A 48 8.88 0.92 8.18
N ILE A 49 7.78 0.97 8.94
CA ILE A 49 7.69 0.28 10.24
C ILE A 49 7.84 -1.23 10.05
N ILE A 50 7.16 -1.82 9.07
CA ILE A 50 7.20 -3.28 8.84
C ILE A 50 8.59 -3.73 8.39
N VAL A 51 9.22 -2.98 7.46
CA VAL A 51 10.58 -3.30 7.01
C VAL A 51 11.60 -3.13 8.12
N PHE A 52 11.45 -2.09 8.94
CA PHE A 52 12.33 -1.87 10.07
C PHE A 52 12.16 -2.97 11.14
N ASP A 53 10.94 -3.41 11.40
CA ASP A 53 10.67 -4.54 12.29
C ASP A 53 11.32 -5.84 11.80
N SER A 54 11.20 -6.14 10.50
CA SER A 54 11.87 -7.30 9.89
C SER A 54 13.40 -7.19 9.97
N PHE A 55 13.96 -6.00 9.70
CA PHE A 55 15.39 -5.76 9.79
C PHE A 55 15.92 -5.97 11.22
N TYR A 56 15.23 -5.42 12.21
CA TYR A 56 15.66 -5.44 13.60
C TYR A 56 15.45 -6.80 14.28
N ASN A 57 14.28 -7.41 14.07
CA ASN A 57 13.89 -8.63 14.78
C ASN A 57 14.37 -9.92 14.11
N ILE A 58 14.55 -9.92 12.81
CA ILE A 58 14.95 -11.12 12.03
C ILE A 58 16.43 -11.06 11.64
N GLY A 59 17.09 -9.93 11.86
CA GLY A 59 18.50 -9.75 11.52
C GLY A 59 18.76 -9.76 10.02
N ILE A 60 17.80 -9.25 9.23
CA ILE A 60 17.94 -9.15 7.77
C ILE A 60 19.10 -8.22 7.44
N SER A 61 19.98 -8.64 6.52
CA SER A 61 21.12 -7.86 6.08
C SER A 61 20.73 -6.50 5.48
N VAL A 62 21.55 -5.49 5.67
CA VAL A 62 21.43 -4.16 5.03
C VAL A 62 21.26 -4.25 3.51
N LEU A 63 21.84 -5.29 2.89
CA LEU A 63 21.71 -5.53 1.46
C LEU A 63 20.23 -5.73 1.03
N TYR A 64 19.46 -6.45 1.83
CA TYR A 64 18.02 -6.63 1.57
C TYR A 64 17.24 -5.33 1.73
N LEU A 65 17.62 -4.48 2.68
CA LEU A 65 17.00 -3.16 2.84
C LEU A 65 17.20 -2.31 1.57
N ILE A 66 18.41 -2.32 1.02
CA ILE A 66 18.71 -1.63 -0.24
C ILE A 66 17.88 -2.22 -1.40
N ALA A 67 17.80 -3.55 -1.48
CA ALA A 67 16.99 -4.22 -2.50
C ALA A 67 15.50 -3.86 -2.39
N TYR A 68 14.96 -3.77 -1.17
CA TYR A 68 13.58 -3.33 -0.93
C TYR A 68 13.33 -1.91 -1.41
N LEU A 69 14.25 -0.99 -1.12
CA LEU A 69 14.14 0.40 -1.58
C LEU A 69 14.21 0.51 -3.10
N ILE A 70 15.16 -0.19 -3.74
CA ILE A 70 15.27 -0.21 -5.20
C ILE A 70 13.98 -0.74 -5.82
N LEU A 71 13.46 -1.87 -5.30
CA LEU A 71 12.21 -2.46 -5.78
C LEU A 71 11.03 -1.51 -5.60
N PHE A 72 10.91 -0.89 -4.42
CA PHE A 72 9.86 0.09 -4.13
C PHE A 72 9.86 1.22 -5.15
N PHE A 73 11.02 1.87 -5.38
CA PHE A 73 11.12 2.98 -6.33
C PHE A 73 10.89 2.55 -7.79
N ALA A 74 11.38 1.38 -8.18
CA ALA A 74 11.16 0.85 -9.53
C ALA A 74 9.66 0.60 -9.78
N VAL A 75 8.97 0.02 -8.81
CA VAL A 75 7.52 -0.24 -8.89
C VAL A 75 6.71 1.06 -8.81
N GLU A 76 7.12 2.01 -7.96
CA GLU A 76 6.50 3.33 -7.87
C GLU A 76 6.53 4.05 -9.22
N GLN A 77 7.68 4.11 -9.86
CA GLN A 77 7.84 4.74 -11.18
C GLN A 77 7.02 4.01 -12.25
N THR A 78 7.06 2.69 -12.27
CA THR A 78 6.28 1.88 -13.22
C THR A 78 4.78 2.14 -13.03
N SER A 79 4.30 2.14 -11.80
CA SER A 79 2.90 2.43 -11.47
C SER A 79 2.50 3.86 -11.86
N TYR A 80 3.36 4.84 -11.61
CA TYR A 80 3.16 6.22 -12.01
C TYR A 80 2.97 6.36 -13.53
N LEU A 81 3.82 5.72 -14.32
CA LEU A 81 3.75 5.77 -15.79
C LEU A 81 2.51 5.03 -16.31
N TYR A 82 2.25 3.85 -15.79
CA TYR A 82 1.16 2.99 -16.25
C TYR A 82 -0.22 3.53 -15.86
N SER A 83 -0.33 4.17 -14.71
CA SER A 83 -1.59 4.72 -14.20
C SER A 83 -2.18 5.83 -15.08
N ASN A 84 -1.38 6.44 -15.96
CA ASN A 84 -1.88 7.43 -16.92
C ASN A 84 -3.00 6.90 -17.82
N ARG A 85 -2.94 5.61 -18.16
CA ARG A 85 -3.94 4.94 -19.00
C ARG A 85 -5.14 4.38 -18.22
N LEU A 86 -4.99 4.25 -16.90
CA LEU A 86 -5.96 3.57 -16.04
C LEU A 86 -6.88 4.52 -15.27
N ILE A 87 -6.50 5.81 -15.18
CA ILE A 87 -7.19 6.78 -14.33
C ILE A 87 -7.89 7.82 -15.19
N SER A 88 -9.17 8.01 -14.95
CA SER A 88 -9.96 9.09 -15.54
C SER A 88 -10.37 10.12 -14.48
N PHE A 89 -10.36 11.38 -14.88
CA PHE A 89 -10.76 12.52 -14.06
C PHE A 89 -11.97 13.19 -14.65
N TRP A 90 -12.83 13.74 -13.80
CA TRP A 90 -13.88 14.66 -14.20
C TRP A 90 -14.11 15.68 -13.10
N LYS A 91 -14.71 16.79 -13.48
CA LYS A 91 -15.12 17.86 -12.59
C LYS A 91 -16.63 17.89 -12.54
N GLU A 92 -17.16 17.99 -11.35
CA GLU A 92 -18.60 18.14 -11.17
C GLU A 92 -18.99 19.60 -11.38
N SER A 93 -19.87 19.86 -12.34
CA SER A 93 -20.25 21.22 -12.74
C SER A 93 -20.86 22.03 -11.61
N LYS A 94 -21.62 21.37 -10.69
CA LYS A 94 -22.32 22.04 -9.58
C LYS A 94 -21.38 22.43 -8.44
N SER A 95 -20.47 21.56 -8.05
CA SER A 95 -19.60 21.77 -6.88
C SER A 95 -18.19 22.21 -7.23
N GLY A 96 -17.78 22.11 -8.49
CA GLY A 96 -16.41 22.31 -8.92
C GLY A 96 -15.42 21.28 -8.39
N SER A 97 -15.93 20.23 -7.72
CA SER A 97 -15.12 19.18 -7.12
C SER A 97 -14.53 18.26 -8.17
N ILE A 98 -13.26 17.87 -7.97
CA ILE A 98 -12.56 16.95 -8.86
C ILE A 98 -12.76 15.53 -8.35
N TYR A 99 -13.14 14.63 -9.25
CA TYR A 99 -13.31 13.21 -9.00
C TYR A 99 -12.33 12.40 -9.81
N VAL A 100 -11.93 11.25 -9.27
CA VAL A 100 -11.07 10.27 -9.93
C VAL A 100 -11.72 8.91 -9.92
N LYS A 101 -11.61 8.19 -11.05
CA LYS A 101 -12.05 6.81 -11.22
C LYS A 101 -10.97 6.00 -11.90
N GLY A 102 -10.87 4.73 -11.54
CA GLY A 102 -9.94 3.78 -12.18
C GLY A 102 -8.85 3.30 -11.26
N GLY A 103 -7.89 2.59 -11.83
CA GLY A 103 -6.80 1.99 -11.06
C GLY A 103 -7.20 0.77 -10.23
N THR A 104 -8.35 0.14 -10.53
CA THR A 104 -8.88 -1.01 -9.77
C THR A 104 -7.87 -2.15 -9.68
N HIS A 105 -7.17 -2.47 -10.79
CA HIS A 105 -6.17 -3.55 -10.80
C HIS A 105 -4.99 -3.26 -9.87
N ILE A 106 -4.54 -2.00 -9.79
CA ILE A 106 -3.48 -1.59 -8.87
C ILE A 106 -3.93 -1.73 -7.42
N HIS A 107 -5.17 -1.34 -7.13
CA HIS A 107 -5.73 -1.50 -5.78
C HIS A 107 -5.91 -2.96 -5.39
N ILE A 108 -6.33 -3.82 -6.32
CA ILE A 108 -6.42 -5.27 -6.09
C ILE A 108 -5.03 -5.84 -5.80
N ALA A 109 -4.02 -5.51 -6.62
CA ALA A 109 -2.65 -5.97 -6.40
C ALA A 109 -2.11 -5.52 -5.03
N TYR A 110 -2.36 -4.25 -4.65
CA TYR A 110 -2.04 -3.74 -3.32
C TYR A 110 -2.69 -4.54 -2.21
N VAL A 111 -3.98 -4.83 -2.33
CA VAL A 111 -4.73 -5.59 -1.33
C VAL A 111 -4.20 -7.01 -1.20
N ILE A 112 -3.96 -7.69 -2.33
CA ILE A 112 -3.40 -9.05 -2.33
C ILE A 112 -2.04 -9.06 -1.63
N GLY A 113 -1.12 -8.15 -1.99
CA GLY A 113 0.20 -8.08 -1.38
C GLY A 113 0.15 -7.82 0.13
N THR A 114 -0.70 -6.88 0.55
CA THR A 114 -0.86 -6.56 1.97
C THR A 114 -1.51 -7.71 2.74
N ALA A 115 -2.57 -8.31 2.20
CA ALA A 115 -3.26 -9.44 2.83
C ALA A 115 -2.34 -10.67 2.94
N SER A 116 -1.58 -10.99 1.89
CA SER A 116 -0.61 -12.08 1.91
C SER A 116 0.42 -11.89 3.03
N ARG A 117 0.97 -10.68 3.18
CA ARG A 117 1.92 -10.37 4.26
C ARG A 117 1.30 -10.54 5.64
N LEU A 118 0.06 -10.06 5.83
CA LEU A 118 -0.65 -10.18 7.11
C LEU A 118 -0.95 -11.63 7.46
N ILE A 119 -1.47 -12.42 6.52
CA ILE A 119 -1.80 -13.83 6.73
C ILE A 119 -0.55 -14.60 7.15
N ILE A 120 0.57 -14.36 6.50
CA ILE A 120 1.79 -15.09 6.78
C ILE A 120 2.43 -14.65 8.08
N SER A 121 2.41 -13.36 8.40
CA SER A 121 2.84 -12.90 9.71
C SER A 121 2.09 -13.63 10.83
N VAL A 122 0.78 -13.82 10.67
CA VAL A 122 -0.03 -14.55 11.65
C VAL A 122 0.30 -16.05 11.68
N LEU A 123 0.48 -16.68 10.52
CA LEU A 123 0.70 -18.13 10.42
C LEU A 123 2.11 -18.56 10.86
N PHE A 124 3.13 -17.79 10.51
CA PHE A 124 4.53 -18.16 10.71
C PHE A 124 5.18 -17.47 11.90
N ILE A 125 4.79 -16.24 12.23
CA ILE A 125 5.39 -15.45 13.30
C ILE A 125 4.50 -15.43 14.54
N GLY A 126 3.22 -15.84 14.42
CA GLY A 126 2.26 -15.89 15.54
C GLY A 126 1.79 -14.50 16.01
N SER A 127 2.35 -13.41 15.46
CA SER A 127 1.88 -12.05 15.74
C SER A 127 2.28 -11.09 14.62
N LEU A 128 1.46 -10.06 14.41
CA LEU A 128 1.76 -8.96 13.46
C LEU A 128 2.86 -8.03 13.99
N PHE A 129 2.93 -7.93 15.30
CA PHE A 129 3.90 -7.14 16.05
C PHE A 129 4.28 -7.98 17.26
N THR A 130 5.41 -8.66 17.19
CA THR A 130 6.00 -9.23 18.41
C THR A 130 6.53 -8.06 19.23
N PRO A 131 5.93 -7.74 20.39
CA PRO A 131 6.62 -6.89 21.32
C PRO A 131 7.87 -7.67 21.71
N SER A 132 9.02 -7.20 21.26
CA SER A 132 10.31 -7.73 21.67
C SER A 132 10.46 -7.58 23.18
N ARG A 133 9.88 -8.53 23.93
CA ARG A 133 10.29 -8.76 25.29
C ARG A 133 11.45 -9.74 25.23
N ARG A 134 12.65 -9.18 25.15
CA ARG A 134 13.93 -9.87 25.34
C ARG A 134 14.28 -10.95 24.32
N GLY A 135 15.21 -10.61 23.52
CA GLY A 135 16.01 -11.58 22.78
C GLY A 135 15.53 -11.72 21.34
N ILE A 136 16.48 -11.54 20.49
CA ILE A 136 16.46 -12.00 19.11
C ILE A 136 15.76 -13.36 19.12
N ILE A 137 14.57 -13.43 18.53
CA ILE A 137 14.00 -14.72 18.16
C ILE A 137 14.97 -15.25 17.12
N TYR A 138 15.91 -16.08 17.53
CA TYR A 138 16.68 -16.92 16.63
C TYR A 138 15.68 -17.83 15.96
N ILE A 139 15.16 -17.38 14.82
CA ILE A 139 14.40 -18.23 13.94
C ILE A 139 15.47 -19.10 13.27
N ASP A 140 15.75 -20.22 13.89
CA ASP A 140 16.73 -21.23 13.44
C ASP A 140 16.25 -21.95 12.16
N ASN A 141 15.25 -21.41 11.48
CA ASN A 141 14.68 -22.01 10.30
C ASN A 141 14.86 -21.08 9.09
N SER A 142 15.80 -21.39 8.22
CA SER A 142 16.08 -20.70 6.95
C SER A 142 14.81 -20.47 6.12
N THR A 143 13.84 -21.38 6.21
CA THR A 143 12.56 -21.28 5.52
C THR A 143 11.73 -20.09 5.99
N THR A 144 11.71 -19.80 7.29
CA THR A 144 10.94 -18.67 7.84
C THR A 144 11.57 -17.33 7.46
N VAL A 145 12.90 -17.26 7.47
CA VAL A 145 13.63 -16.06 7.02
C VAL A 145 13.34 -15.80 5.54
N LEU A 146 13.44 -16.82 4.69
CA LEU A 146 13.17 -16.71 3.26
C LEU A 146 11.72 -16.31 2.99
N ALA A 147 10.77 -16.90 3.70
CA ALA A 147 9.36 -16.53 3.62
C ALA A 147 9.15 -15.06 3.99
N THR A 148 9.73 -14.60 5.09
CA THR A 148 9.61 -13.19 5.51
C THR A 148 10.17 -12.24 4.47
N ILE A 149 11.34 -12.52 3.91
CA ILE A 149 11.94 -11.72 2.83
C ILE A 149 11.00 -11.66 1.62
N ALA A 150 10.47 -12.81 1.18
CA ALA A 150 9.57 -12.86 0.03
C ALA A 150 8.30 -12.01 0.24
N PHE A 151 7.75 -12.03 1.47
CA PHE A 151 6.55 -11.24 1.78
C PHE A 151 6.81 -9.77 1.99
N ASP A 152 7.96 -9.40 2.51
CA ASP A 152 8.37 -8.00 2.57
C ASP A 152 8.58 -7.44 1.16
N LEU A 153 9.11 -8.23 0.22
CA LEU A 153 9.18 -7.85 -1.20
C LEU A 153 7.79 -7.62 -1.81
N LEU A 154 6.84 -8.52 -1.56
CA LEU A 154 5.44 -8.34 -2.02
C LEU A 154 4.80 -7.10 -1.41
N LEU A 155 5.10 -6.80 -0.16
CA LEU A 155 4.62 -5.61 0.51
C LEU A 155 5.21 -4.34 -0.12
N MET A 156 6.51 -4.33 -0.42
CA MET A 156 7.16 -3.21 -1.09
C MET A 156 6.59 -2.97 -2.50
N ILE A 157 6.32 -4.04 -3.25
CA ILE A 157 5.60 -3.94 -4.53
C ILE A 157 4.23 -3.29 -4.32
N SER A 158 3.47 -3.75 -3.35
CA SER A 158 2.13 -3.24 -3.07
C SER A 158 2.12 -1.76 -2.70
N PHE A 159 3.06 -1.32 -1.88
CA PHE A 159 3.20 0.09 -1.50
C PHE A 159 3.72 0.95 -2.65
N GLY A 160 4.68 0.46 -3.42
CA GLY A 160 5.17 1.15 -4.62
C GLY A 160 4.03 1.39 -5.62
N LEU A 161 3.19 0.38 -5.87
CA LEU A 161 2.01 0.53 -6.73
C LEU A 161 1.07 1.63 -6.22
N LEU A 162 0.79 1.65 -4.92
CA LEU A 162 -0.14 2.62 -4.34
C LEU A 162 0.42 4.05 -4.33
N VAL A 163 1.69 4.21 -3.97
CA VAL A 163 2.35 5.52 -3.95
C VAL A 163 2.46 6.09 -5.36
N GLY A 164 2.81 5.25 -6.35
CA GLY A 164 2.91 5.66 -7.75
C GLY A 164 1.58 6.16 -8.32
N ILE A 165 0.47 5.45 -8.06
CA ILE A 165 -0.86 5.90 -8.50
C ILE A 165 -1.26 7.21 -7.78
N ASN A 166 -1.03 7.33 -6.48
CA ASN A 166 -1.36 8.53 -5.72
C ASN A 166 -0.53 9.74 -6.18
N ARG A 167 0.77 9.55 -6.47
CA ARG A 167 1.62 10.59 -7.05
C ARG A 167 1.06 11.07 -8.40
N ARG A 168 0.61 10.15 -9.26
CA ARG A 168 -0.01 10.52 -10.54
C ARG A 168 -1.31 11.29 -10.34
N ILE A 169 -2.15 10.85 -9.43
CA ILE A 169 -3.40 11.54 -9.08
C ILE A 169 -3.09 12.96 -8.58
N LEU A 170 -2.09 13.13 -7.72
CA LEU A 170 -1.72 14.43 -7.17
C LEU A 170 -1.22 15.40 -8.25
N ILE A 171 -0.36 14.93 -9.15
CA ILE A 171 0.16 15.77 -10.24
C ILE A 171 -0.98 16.22 -11.16
N ARG A 172 -1.84 15.29 -11.61
CA ARG A 172 -2.97 15.65 -12.48
C ARG A 172 -3.99 16.54 -11.78
N TYR A 173 -4.25 16.29 -10.49
CA TYR A 173 -5.11 17.15 -9.69
C TYR A 173 -4.62 18.60 -9.68
N ASN A 174 -3.31 18.82 -9.50
CA ASN A 174 -2.72 20.17 -9.54
C ASN A 174 -2.84 20.79 -10.92
N LEU A 175 -2.53 20.06 -12.00
CA LEU A 175 -2.66 20.55 -13.38
C LEU A 175 -4.09 20.95 -13.74
N ILE A 176 -5.08 20.17 -13.31
CA ILE A 176 -6.51 20.47 -13.50
C ILE A 176 -6.90 21.73 -12.72
N ARG A 177 -6.44 21.84 -11.47
CA ARG A 177 -6.74 23.00 -10.63
C ARG A 177 -6.12 24.30 -11.16
N GLU A 178 -4.95 24.21 -11.78
CA GLU A 178 -4.25 25.32 -12.41
C GLU A 178 -4.81 25.67 -13.80
N GLY A 179 -5.79 24.90 -14.29
CA GLY A 179 -6.37 25.11 -15.63
C GLY A 179 -5.47 24.67 -16.80
N ARG A 180 -4.37 23.97 -16.50
CA ARG A 180 -3.41 23.46 -17.49
C ARG A 180 -3.85 22.16 -18.15
N GLU A 181 -4.76 21.43 -17.56
CA GLU A 181 -5.34 20.20 -18.10
C GLU A 181 -6.86 20.34 -18.18
N LYS A 182 -7.41 20.21 -19.41
CA LYS A 182 -8.87 20.19 -19.62
C LYS A 182 -9.41 18.81 -19.32
N ILE A 183 -10.47 18.74 -18.54
CA ILE A 183 -11.19 17.51 -18.20
C ILE A 183 -12.67 17.66 -18.55
N LEU A 184 -13.32 16.49 -18.69
CA LEU A 184 -14.77 16.46 -18.92
C LEU A 184 -15.51 17.04 -17.70
N GLU A 185 -16.39 17.98 -17.95
CA GLU A 185 -17.36 18.43 -16.97
C GLU A 185 -18.61 17.56 -17.06
N LYS A 186 -19.05 17.01 -15.92
CA LYS A 186 -20.24 16.18 -15.77
C LYS A 186 -21.23 16.80 -14.81
#